data_6c4f33425607066fb1077464098083fb
#
_entry.id   6c4f33425607066fb1077464098083fb
#
_cell.length_a   1.000
_cell.length_b   1.000
_cell.length_c   1.000
_cell.angle_alpha   90.00
_cell.angle_beta   90.00
_cell.angle_gamma   90.00
#
_symmetry.space_group_name_H-M   'P 1'
#
loop_
_entity.id
_entity.type
_entity.pdbx_description
1 polymer ?
#
loop_
_entity_poly.entity_id
_entity_poly.type
_entity_poly.pdbx_seq_one_letter_code
_entity_poly.pdbx_strand_id
1 'polypeptide(L)'
;MNDAVAIDVRGLSKSFDGKRVVRDLTLTVARGEIFGFLGPNGSGKTTSIRMLCGLLIPDAGEGHCLGYDVIRETAQIKREVGYMTQRFSLYEDLSVRENLDFVARIYGVQNRARVVDAAIERLGLAQRREQLAGTLSGGWKQRLALAATTLHNPKLLLLDEPTAGVDPKARRDFWLAIHQLAAEGITVLVSTHYMDEAERCHRLAYLSFGQILTQGTPSQVAASSGLTTWVVAGPDLMQLAEALQRLPAVAQVVPFGDALHVSGTDAAQLATALAPYQARVELTWTQTQPGLEDVFIQLVTEAGEGKA
;
A
#
# COMPACT_ATOMS: atom_id res chain seq x y z
N MET A 1 -5.12 26.91 -8.13
CA MET A 1 -4.96 25.49 -7.72
C MET A 1 -3.50 25.24 -7.41
N ASN A 2 -3.20 24.53 -6.34
CA ASN A 2 -1.80 24.29 -5.96
C ASN A 2 -1.25 23.16 -6.88
N ASP A 3 -0.39 23.53 -7.82
CA ASP A 3 0.20 22.60 -8.83
C ASP A 3 1.05 21.49 -8.21
N ALA A 4 1.31 21.58 -6.90
CA ALA A 4 2.09 20.60 -6.14
C ALA A 4 1.30 19.36 -5.67
N VAL A 5 -0.05 19.35 -5.80
CA VAL A 5 -0.92 18.29 -5.27
C VAL A 5 -1.54 17.49 -6.42
N ALA A 6 -1.48 16.15 -6.30
CA ALA A 6 -2.10 15.24 -7.25
C ALA A 6 -3.50 14.81 -6.79
N ILE A 7 -3.69 14.59 -5.49
CA ILE A 7 -4.97 14.19 -4.88
C ILE A 7 -5.20 15.09 -3.67
N ASP A 8 -6.36 15.74 -3.60
CA ASP A 8 -6.87 16.48 -2.42
C ASP A 8 -8.37 16.21 -2.30
N VAL A 9 -8.72 15.33 -1.38
CA VAL A 9 -10.10 14.90 -1.15
C VAL A 9 -10.45 14.98 0.33
N ARG A 10 -11.73 15.29 0.62
CA ARG A 10 -12.23 15.47 1.98
C ARG A 10 -13.58 14.79 2.16
N GLY A 11 -13.69 13.99 3.20
CA GLY A 11 -14.94 13.37 3.61
C GLY A 11 -15.52 12.36 2.62
N LEU A 12 -14.72 11.80 1.69
CA LEU A 12 -15.27 10.84 0.73
C LEU A 12 -15.81 9.62 1.45
N SER A 13 -17.06 9.30 1.16
CA SER A 13 -17.75 8.18 1.78
C SER A 13 -18.45 7.32 0.72
N LYS A 14 -18.53 6.01 0.97
CA LYS A 14 -19.22 5.06 0.08
C LYS A 14 -19.88 3.95 0.86
N SER A 15 -21.14 3.68 0.51
CA SER A 15 -21.92 2.56 1.04
C SER A 15 -22.37 1.64 -0.07
N PHE A 16 -22.55 0.36 0.25
CA PHE A 16 -23.14 -0.65 -0.60
C PHE A 16 -24.17 -1.41 0.23
N ASP A 17 -25.40 -1.54 -0.25
CA ASP A 17 -26.49 -2.24 0.42
C ASP A 17 -26.64 -1.86 1.90
N GLY A 18 -26.56 -0.53 2.18
CA GLY A 18 -26.65 0.02 3.53
C GLY A 18 -25.39 -0.13 4.39
N LYS A 19 -24.38 -0.90 3.96
CA LYS A 19 -23.11 -1.04 4.67
C LYS A 19 -22.13 0.03 4.20
N ARG A 20 -21.70 0.90 5.12
CA ARG A 20 -20.67 1.91 4.84
C ARG A 20 -19.28 1.25 4.76
N VAL A 21 -18.69 1.25 3.55
CA VAL A 21 -17.39 0.63 3.24
C VAL A 21 -16.26 1.64 3.36
N VAL A 22 -16.47 2.89 2.97
CA VAL A 22 -15.54 4.01 3.18
C VAL A 22 -16.26 5.09 3.95
N ARG A 23 -15.59 5.65 4.96
CA ARG A 23 -16.14 6.62 5.91
C ARG A 23 -15.20 7.80 6.03
N ASP A 24 -15.63 8.97 5.58
CA ASP A 24 -14.93 10.24 5.78
C ASP A 24 -13.44 10.21 5.35
N LEU A 25 -13.16 9.62 4.18
CA LEU A 25 -11.81 9.55 3.66
C LEU A 25 -11.31 10.95 3.32
N THR A 26 -10.31 11.42 4.06
CA THR A 26 -9.64 12.69 3.83
C THR A 26 -8.17 12.43 3.55
N LEU A 27 -7.70 12.82 2.36
CA LEU A 27 -6.38 12.46 1.85
C LEU A 27 -5.80 13.55 0.97
N THR A 28 -4.50 13.81 1.16
CA THR A 28 -3.71 14.67 0.28
C THR A 28 -2.45 13.92 -0.17
N VAL A 29 -2.24 13.84 -1.50
CA VAL A 29 -1.04 13.22 -2.11
C VAL A 29 -0.35 14.25 -2.97
N ALA A 30 0.97 14.44 -2.77
CA ALA A 30 1.78 15.35 -3.56
C ALA A 30 2.10 14.79 -4.95
N ARG A 31 2.42 15.64 -5.92
CA ARG A 31 2.90 15.19 -7.24
C ARG A 31 4.27 14.53 -7.14
N GLY A 32 4.46 13.43 -7.89
CA GLY A 32 5.71 12.66 -7.88
C GLY A 32 5.92 11.84 -6.61
N GLU A 33 4.93 11.82 -5.69
CA GLU A 33 4.97 11.04 -4.47
C GLU A 33 4.58 9.58 -4.73
N ILE A 34 5.23 8.64 -4.05
CA ILE A 34 4.73 7.27 -3.88
C ILE A 34 4.00 7.24 -2.54
N PHE A 35 2.69 7.09 -2.61
CA PHE A 35 1.81 7.04 -1.44
C PHE A 35 1.22 5.64 -1.23
N GLY A 36 1.39 5.08 -0.03
CA GLY A 36 0.90 3.76 0.33
C GLY A 36 -0.48 3.78 0.99
N PHE A 37 -1.44 3.03 0.48
CA PHE A 37 -2.67 2.65 1.20
C PHE A 37 -2.47 1.29 1.84
N LEU A 38 -2.18 1.26 3.13
CA LEU A 38 -1.96 0.05 3.90
C LEU A 38 -3.22 -0.32 4.68
N GLY A 39 -3.45 -1.60 4.87
CA GLY A 39 -4.56 -2.09 5.70
C GLY A 39 -5.02 -3.49 5.34
N PRO A 40 -5.80 -4.15 6.20
CA PRO A 40 -6.29 -5.50 5.98
C PRO A 40 -7.27 -5.59 4.80
N ASN A 41 -7.56 -6.82 4.37
CA ASN A 41 -8.58 -7.05 3.35
C ASN A 41 -9.96 -6.56 3.85
N GLY A 42 -10.71 -5.93 2.95
CA GLY A 42 -12.01 -5.36 3.30
C GLY A 42 -11.98 -4.00 4.03
N SER A 43 -10.80 -3.40 4.24
CA SER A 43 -10.67 -2.08 4.89
C SER A 43 -11.15 -0.90 4.05
N GLY A 44 -11.47 -1.10 2.76
CA GLY A 44 -11.93 -0.04 1.86
C GLY A 44 -10.91 0.47 0.84
N LYS A 45 -9.67 -0.07 0.79
CA LYS A 45 -8.59 0.35 -0.13
C LYS A 45 -9.04 0.41 -1.59
N THR A 46 -9.49 -0.72 -2.14
CA THR A 46 -9.98 -0.81 -3.53
C THR A 46 -11.13 0.15 -3.82
N THR A 47 -12.07 0.30 -2.88
CA THR A 47 -13.21 1.23 -3.02
C THR A 47 -12.72 2.67 -3.07
N SER A 48 -11.79 3.04 -2.21
CA SER A 48 -11.16 4.37 -2.19
C SER A 48 -10.43 4.66 -3.50
N ILE A 49 -9.60 3.73 -3.98
CA ILE A 49 -8.90 3.86 -5.27
C ILE A 49 -9.89 4.07 -6.41
N ARG A 50 -10.98 3.28 -6.45
CA ARG A 50 -12.00 3.41 -7.51
C ARG A 50 -12.75 4.74 -7.47
N MET A 51 -12.93 5.34 -6.31
CA MET A 51 -13.48 6.71 -6.22
C MET A 51 -12.48 7.73 -6.78
N LEU A 52 -11.21 7.62 -6.42
CA LEU A 52 -10.16 8.54 -6.86
C LEU A 52 -9.89 8.47 -8.38
N CYS A 53 -10.03 7.31 -9.02
CA CYS A 53 -9.88 7.17 -10.47
C CYS A 53 -11.18 7.43 -11.27
N GLY A 54 -12.25 7.87 -10.61
CA GLY A 54 -13.51 8.16 -11.25
C GLY A 54 -14.30 6.93 -11.74
N LEU A 55 -13.95 5.72 -11.30
CA LEU A 55 -14.67 4.48 -11.61
C LEU A 55 -15.88 4.26 -10.68
N LEU A 56 -15.89 4.93 -9.55
CA LEU A 56 -16.95 4.86 -8.55
C LEU A 56 -17.27 6.26 -8.04
N ILE A 57 -18.54 6.65 -8.08
CA ILE A 57 -18.98 7.94 -7.56
C ILE A 57 -19.16 7.81 -6.05
N PRO A 58 -18.52 8.66 -5.22
CA PRO A 58 -18.76 8.70 -3.79
C PRO A 58 -20.20 9.13 -3.47
N ASP A 59 -20.71 8.69 -2.31
CA ASP A 59 -22.05 9.09 -1.83
C ASP A 59 -22.00 10.44 -1.12
N ALA A 60 -20.84 10.82 -0.58
CA ALA A 60 -20.59 12.09 0.10
C ALA A 60 -19.11 12.48 0.01
N GLY A 61 -18.82 13.73 0.37
CA GLY A 61 -17.49 14.31 0.32
C GLY A 61 -17.24 15.08 -0.97
N GLU A 62 -16.05 15.65 -1.08
CA GLU A 62 -15.62 16.49 -2.20
C GLU A 62 -14.13 16.39 -2.42
N GLY A 63 -13.65 16.93 -3.51
CA GLY A 63 -12.22 17.08 -3.76
C GLY A 63 -11.82 16.88 -5.21
N HIS A 64 -10.52 16.88 -5.42
CA HIS A 64 -9.93 16.86 -6.74
C HIS A 64 -8.87 15.76 -6.88
N CYS A 65 -8.83 15.16 -8.06
CA CYS A 65 -7.77 14.29 -8.53
C CYS A 65 -7.15 14.89 -9.78
N LEU A 66 -5.85 15.19 -9.77
CA LEU A 66 -5.13 15.89 -10.84
C LEU A 66 -5.73 17.26 -11.21
N GLY A 67 -6.43 17.91 -10.28
CA GLY A 67 -7.13 19.16 -10.49
C GLY A 67 -8.56 19.04 -11.01
N TYR A 68 -9.04 17.83 -11.31
CA TYR A 68 -10.40 17.54 -11.73
C TYR A 68 -11.28 17.14 -10.56
N ASP A 69 -12.52 17.62 -10.52
CA ASP A 69 -13.52 17.23 -9.52
C ASP A 69 -13.81 15.70 -9.58
N VAL A 70 -13.67 15.02 -8.44
CA VAL A 70 -13.79 13.55 -8.37
C VAL A 70 -15.22 13.04 -8.62
N ILE A 71 -16.23 13.92 -8.63
CA ILE A 71 -17.62 13.57 -8.89
C ILE A 71 -18.03 13.98 -10.31
N ARG A 72 -17.71 15.21 -10.71
CA ARG A 72 -18.24 15.84 -11.93
C ARG A 72 -17.35 15.62 -13.14
N GLU A 73 -16.04 15.44 -12.95
CA GLU A 73 -15.05 15.39 -14.03
C GLU A 73 -14.34 14.03 -14.15
N THR A 74 -15.09 12.94 -13.85
CA THR A 74 -14.54 11.58 -13.86
C THR A 74 -13.99 11.15 -15.22
N ALA A 75 -14.54 11.68 -16.34
CA ALA A 75 -14.04 11.37 -17.66
C ALA A 75 -12.63 11.94 -17.93
N GLN A 76 -12.33 13.13 -17.41
CA GLN A 76 -11.01 13.76 -17.47
C GLN A 76 -10.01 12.99 -16.62
N ILE A 77 -10.40 12.64 -15.38
CA ILE A 77 -9.58 11.82 -14.48
C ILE A 77 -9.16 10.52 -15.17
N LYS A 78 -10.10 9.77 -15.77
CA LYS A 78 -9.83 8.49 -16.44
C LYS A 78 -8.81 8.57 -17.60
N ARG A 79 -8.66 9.73 -18.21
CA ARG A 79 -7.68 9.94 -19.30
C ARG A 79 -6.27 10.18 -18.80
N GLU A 80 -6.15 10.72 -17.58
CA GLU A 80 -4.87 11.13 -16.98
C GLU A 80 -4.35 10.13 -15.95
N VAL A 81 -5.17 9.12 -15.58
CA VAL A 81 -4.86 8.11 -14.56
C VAL A 81 -4.63 6.75 -15.21
N GLY A 82 -3.56 6.07 -14.80
CA GLY A 82 -3.38 4.64 -15.04
C GLY A 82 -3.90 3.85 -13.84
N TYR A 83 -4.81 2.91 -14.07
CA TYR A 83 -5.35 2.04 -13.02
C TYR A 83 -4.99 0.58 -13.25
N MET A 84 -4.30 -0.01 -12.30
CA MET A 84 -3.96 -1.42 -12.28
C MET A 84 -4.79 -2.12 -11.22
N THR A 85 -5.59 -3.08 -11.66
CA THR A 85 -6.47 -3.88 -10.79
C THR A 85 -5.70 -4.99 -10.08
N GLN A 86 -6.17 -5.44 -8.92
CA GLN A 86 -5.61 -6.56 -8.17
C GLN A 86 -5.56 -7.85 -9.00
N ARG A 87 -6.62 -8.14 -9.76
CA ARG A 87 -6.65 -9.30 -10.66
C ARG A 87 -6.10 -8.90 -12.03
N PHE A 88 -5.34 -9.81 -12.62
CA PHE A 88 -4.89 -9.64 -14.01
C PHE A 88 -6.11 -9.45 -14.93
N SER A 89 -6.17 -8.34 -15.66
CA SER A 89 -7.33 -7.90 -16.41
C SER A 89 -7.10 -7.82 -17.94
N LEU A 90 -5.92 -8.26 -18.40
CA LEU A 90 -5.59 -8.30 -19.80
C LEU A 90 -6.00 -9.66 -20.42
N TYR A 91 -6.06 -9.73 -21.73
CA TYR A 91 -6.52 -10.92 -22.46
C TYR A 91 -5.45 -12.00 -22.45
N GLU A 92 -5.77 -13.15 -21.88
CA GLU A 92 -4.83 -14.26 -21.70
C GLU A 92 -4.51 -15.00 -23.00
N ASP A 93 -5.39 -14.94 -23.99
CA ASP A 93 -5.28 -15.50 -25.35
C ASP A 93 -4.59 -14.58 -26.35
N LEU A 94 -4.23 -13.36 -25.93
CA LEU A 94 -3.41 -12.44 -26.70
C LEU A 94 -1.96 -12.46 -26.23
N SER A 95 -1.03 -12.20 -27.13
CA SER A 95 0.39 -12.02 -26.80
C SER A 95 0.62 -10.73 -25.98
N VAL A 96 1.80 -10.61 -25.40
CA VAL A 96 2.25 -9.38 -24.73
C VAL A 96 2.07 -8.17 -25.64
N ARG A 97 2.55 -8.26 -26.90
CA ARG A 97 2.46 -7.18 -27.87
C ARG A 97 1.02 -6.82 -28.23
N GLU A 98 0.18 -7.82 -28.50
CA GLU A 98 -1.21 -7.61 -28.88
C GLU A 98 -2.02 -6.96 -27.76
N ASN A 99 -1.81 -7.38 -26.51
CA ASN A 99 -2.42 -6.73 -25.33
C ASN A 99 -2.05 -5.24 -25.26
N LEU A 100 -0.77 -4.92 -25.40
CA LEU A 100 -0.30 -3.53 -25.34
C LEU A 100 -0.82 -2.71 -26.53
N ASP A 101 -0.84 -3.26 -27.76
CA ASP A 101 -1.40 -2.56 -28.91
C ASP A 101 -2.91 -2.32 -28.74
N PHE A 102 -3.64 -3.28 -28.20
CA PHE A 102 -5.06 -3.14 -27.88
C PHE A 102 -5.31 -2.00 -26.88
N VAL A 103 -4.56 -1.96 -25.78
CA VAL A 103 -4.69 -0.88 -24.76
C VAL A 103 -4.31 0.48 -25.38
N ALA A 104 -3.24 0.54 -26.15
CA ALA A 104 -2.82 1.76 -26.85
C ALA A 104 -3.88 2.29 -27.83
N ARG A 105 -4.65 1.39 -28.46
CA ARG A 105 -5.80 1.77 -29.31
C ARG A 105 -6.93 2.39 -28.50
N ILE A 106 -7.29 1.78 -27.36
CA ILE A 106 -8.36 2.28 -26.49
C ILE A 106 -8.07 3.70 -26.02
N TYR A 107 -6.81 3.98 -25.64
CA TYR A 107 -6.38 5.31 -25.21
C TYR A 107 -6.05 6.27 -26.35
N GLY A 108 -6.18 5.86 -27.62
CA GLY A 108 -5.89 6.71 -28.78
C GLY A 108 -4.42 7.14 -28.88
N VAL A 109 -3.51 6.30 -28.40
CA VAL A 109 -2.07 6.59 -28.38
C VAL A 109 -1.53 6.80 -29.78
N GLN A 110 -0.89 7.95 -30.02
CA GLN A 110 -0.24 8.24 -31.30
C GLN A 110 1.04 7.41 -31.46
N ASN A 111 1.42 7.10 -32.70
CA ASN A 111 2.63 6.30 -33.01
C ASN A 111 2.66 4.95 -32.22
N ARG A 112 1.52 4.29 -32.10
CA ARG A 112 1.30 3.09 -31.29
C ARG A 112 2.43 2.08 -31.33
N ALA A 113 2.87 1.66 -32.53
CA ALA A 113 3.91 0.66 -32.68
C ALA A 113 5.19 1.03 -31.91
N ARG A 114 5.63 2.29 -32.03
CA ARG A 114 6.81 2.80 -31.33
C ARG A 114 6.61 2.85 -29.83
N VAL A 115 5.44 3.29 -29.36
CA VAL A 115 5.14 3.39 -27.92
C VAL A 115 5.05 2.00 -27.29
N VAL A 116 4.41 1.04 -27.98
CA VAL A 116 4.33 -0.36 -27.54
C VAL A 116 5.72 -1.01 -27.47
N ASP A 117 6.55 -0.84 -28.52
CA ASP A 117 7.92 -1.36 -28.51
C ASP A 117 8.75 -0.76 -27.38
N ALA A 118 8.66 0.55 -27.16
CA ALA A 118 9.35 1.22 -26.04
C ALA A 118 8.89 0.71 -24.67
N ALA A 119 7.59 0.46 -24.47
CA ALA A 119 7.06 -0.08 -23.23
C ALA A 119 7.54 -1.52 -22.97
N ILE A 120 7.59 -2.36 -24.04
CA ILE A 120 8.12 -3.72 -24.00
C ILE A 120 9.57 -3.72 -23.54
N GLU A 121 10.41 -2.87 -24.15
CA GLU A 121 11.85 -2.76 -23.79
C GLU A 121 12.02 -2.25 -22.37
N ARG A 122 11.34 -1.15 -22.00
CA ARG A 122 11.44 -0.51 -20.68
C ARG A 122 11.15 -1.45 -19.52
N LEU A 123 10.16 -2.35 -19.67
CA LEU A 123 9.76 -3.28 -18.62
C LEU A 123 10.35 -4.69 -18.78
N GLY A 124 11.34 -4.85 -19.66
CA GLY A 124 12.09 -6.09 -19.83
C GLY A 124 11.27 -7.23 -20.44
N LEU A 125 10.25 -6.91 -21.24
CA LEU A 125 9.35 -7.87 -21.89
C LEU A 125 9.81 -8.29 -23.29
N ALA A 126 10.94 -7.80 -23.79
CA ALA A 126 11.41 -7.96 -25.17
C ALA A 126 11.44 -9.42 -25.64
N GLN A 127 12.00 -10.32 -24.82
CA GLN A 127 12.08 -11.75 -25.15
C GLN A 127 10.75 -12.50 -25.07
N ARG A 128 9.70 -11.84 -24.57
CA ARG A 128 8.36 -12.41 -24.36
C ARG A 128 7.28 -11.74 -25.21
N ARG A 129 7.69 -10.86 -26.14
CA ARG A 129 6.73 -10.02 -26.88
C ARG A 129 5.63 -10.79 -27.59
N GLU A 130 5.96 -11.97 -28.12
CA GLU A 130 5.02 -12.85 -28.83
C GLU A 130 4.44 -13.96 -27.92
N GLN A 131 4.84 -14.00 -26.65
CA GLN A 131 4.32 -14.98 -25.70
C GLN A 131 2.89 -14.62 -25.30
N LEU A 132 1.98 -15.62 -25.27
CA LEU A 132 0.61 -15.43 -24.79
C LEU A 132 0.61 -15.03 -23.32
N ALA A 133 -0.19 -14.02 -22.96
CA ALA A 133 -0.25 -13.50 -21.61
C ALA A 133 -0.70 -14.54 -20.58
N GLY A 134 -1.57 -15.48 -20.97
CA GLY A 134 -2.01 -16.58 -20.12
C GLY A 134 -0.88 -17.50 -19.64
N THR A 135 0.19 -17.64 -20.44
CA THR A 135 1.34 -18.51 -20.16
C THR A 135 2.45 -17.83 -19.33
N LEU A 136 2.29 -16.55 -19.03
CA LEU A 136 3.23 -15.79 -18.20
C LEU A 136 3.11 -16.19 -16.72
N SER A 137 4.25 -16.20 -16.02
CA SER A 137 4.23 -16.27 -14.55
C SER A 137 3.63 -15.00 -13.94
N GLY A 138 3.22 -15.07 -12.66
CA GLY A 138 2.60 -13.95 -11.95
C GLY A 138 3.40 -12.64 -12.06
N GLY A 139 4.71 -12.70 -11.83
CA GLY A 139 5.57 -11.51 -11.94
C GLY A 139 5.64 -10.91 -13.35
N TRP A 140 5.59 -11.75 -14.40
CA TRP A 140 5.55 -11.27 -15.77
C TRP A 140 4.17 -10.70 -16.14
N LYS A 141 3.07 -11.29 -15.62
CA LYS A 141 1.72 -10.71 -15.75
C LYS A 141 1.65 -9.32 -15.12
N GLN A 142 2.26 -9.13 -13.94
CA GLN A 142 2.30 -7.81 -13.28
C GLN A 142 3.13 -6.78 -14.06
N ARG A 143 4.28 -7.18 -14.63
CA ARG A 143 5.04 -6.29 -15.51
C ARG A 143 4.27 -5.90 -16.76
N LEU A 144 3.55 -6.84 -17.39
CA LEU A 144 2.69 -6.55 -18.52
C LEU A 144 1.54 -5.61 -18.13
N ALA A 145 0.90 -5.83 -16.99
CA ALA A 145 -0.15 -4.95 -16.49
C ALA A 145 0.38 -3.53 -16.21
N LEU A 146 1.58 -3.40 -15.61
CA LEU A 146 2.21 -2.10 -15.40
C LEU A 146 2.56 -1.41 -16.75
N ALA A 147 3.08 -2.18 -17.73
CA ALA A 147 3.32 -1.65 -19.09
C ALA A 147 2.05 -1.08 -19.70
N ALA A 148 0.95 -1.85 -19.67
CA ALA A 148 -0.34 -1.42 -20.19
C ALA A 148 -0.86 -0.15 -19.51
N THR A 149 -0.69 -0.07 -18.18
CA THR A 149 -1.16 1.05 -17.35
C THR A 149 -0.40 2.36 -17.64
N THR A 150 0.82 2.27 -18.18
CA THR A 150 1.69 3.44 -18.45
C THR A 150 1.68 3.91 -19.91
N LEU A 151 1.06 3.17 -20.85
CA LEU A 151 1.12 3.43 -22.29
C LEU A 151 0.64 4.82 -22.72
N HIS A 152 -0.38 5.36 -22.05
CA HIS A 152 -0.97 6.66 -22.36
C HIS A 152 -0.32 7.83 -21.63
N ASN A 153 0.85 7.56 -21.00
CA ASN A 153 1.63 8.55 -20.23
C ASN A 153 0.81 9.21 -19.11
N PRO A 154 0.26 8.46 -18.17
CA PRO A 154 -0.56 8.98 -17.09
C PRO A 154 0.26 9.87 -16.13
N LYS A 155 -0.41 10.83 -15.49
CA LYS A 155 0.19 11.66 -14.42
C LYS A 155 0.09 11.02 -13.04
N LEU A 156 -0.81 10.07 -12.88
CA LEU A 156 -1.05 9.33 -11.64
C LEU A 156 -1.27 7.85 -11.95
N LEU A 157 -0.57 6.98 -11.22
CA LEU A 157 -0.82 5.56 -11.18
C LEU A 157 -1.56 5.18 -9.90
N LEU A 158 -2.65 4.45 -10.04
CA LEU A 158 -3.41 3.85 -8.95
C LEU A 158 -3.27 2.33 -9.06
N LEU A 159 -2.53 1.72 -8.14
CA LEU A 159 -2.15 0.32 -8.17
C LEU A 159 -2.83 -0.42 -7.01
N ASP A 160 -3.71 -1.36 -7.34
CA ASP A 160 -4.49 -2.09 -6.33
C ASP A 160 -3.87 -3.46 -6.07
N GLU A 161 -3.14 -3.59 -4.95
CA GLU A 161 -2.40 -4.78 -4.52
C GLU A 161 -1.55 -5.42 -5.65
N PRO A 162 -0.68 -4.64 -6.33
CA PRO A 162 -0.08 -5.03 -7.59
C PRO A 162 0.89 -6.22 -7.50
N THR A 163 1.34 -6.56 -6.30
CA THR A 163 2.33 -7.62 -6.07
C THR A 163 1.78 -8.80 -5.26
N ALA A 164 0.46 -8.86 -5.07
CA ALA A 164 -0.19 -9.97 -4.38
C ALA A 164 0.09 -11.30 -5.10
N GLY A 165 0.61 -12.29 -4.35
CA GLY A 165 0.93 -13.61 -4.90
C GLY A 165 2.14 -13.67 -5.85
N VAL A 166 2.97 -12.62 -5.86
CA VAL A 166 4.21 -12.54 -6.66
C VAL A 166 5.42 -12.96 -5.81
N ASP A 167 6.35 -13.69 -6.42
CA ASP A 167 7.59 -14.09 -5.75
C ASP A 167 8.45 -12.88 -5.30
N PRO A 168 9.32 -13.04 -4.28
CA PRO A 168 10.08 -11.92 -3.70
C PRO A 168 10.97 -11.18 -4.70
N LYS A 169 11.56 -11.91 -5.68
CA LYS A 169 12.43 -11.29 -6.69
C LYS A 169 11.61 -10.42 -7.64
N ALA A 170 10.52 -10.97 -8.18
CA ALA A 170 9.64 -10.21 -9.08
C ALA A 170 8.98 -9.02 -8.38
N ARG A 171 8.63 -9.14 -7.09
CA ARG A 171 8.15 -8.03 -6.25
C ARG A 171 9.19 -6.92 -6.14
N ARG A 172 10.45 -7.27 -5.81
CA ARG A 172 11.54 -6.29 -5.76
C ARG A 172 11.72 -5.55 -7.08
N ASP A 173 11.73 -6.29 -8.19
CA ASP A 173 11.90 -5.71 -9.53
C ASP A 173 10.73 -4.80 -9.91
N PHE A 174 9.50 -5.15 -9.51
CA PHE A 174 8.31 -4.32 -9.71
C PHE A 174 8.42 -3.00 -8.94
N TRP A 175 8.86 -3.03 -7.68
CA TRP A 175 9.08 -1.82 -6.90
C TRP A 175 10.18 -0.93 -7.46
N LEU A 176 11.25 -1.50 -8.02
CA LEU A 176 12.27 -0.72 -8.73
C LEU A 176 11.66 0.04 -9.92
N ALA A 177 10.78 -0.60 -10.70
CA ALA A 177 10.08 0.07 -11.80
C ALA A 177 9.17 1.21 -11.31
N ILE A 178 8.47 1.03 -10.18
CA ILE A 178 7.63 2.08 -9.56
C ILE A 178 8.49 3.27 -9.14
N HIS A 179 9.62 3.05 -8.48
CA HIS A 179 10.52 4.13 -8.09
C HIS A 179 11.08 4.90 -9.30
N GLN A 180 11.39 4.19 -10.41
CA GLN A 180 11.81 4.85 -11.65
C GLN A 180 10.70 5.75 -12.24
N LEU A 181 9.46 5.25 -12.27
CA LEU A 181 8.31 6.02 -12.73
C LEU A 181 8.06 7.27 -11.87
N ALA A 182 8.19 7.15 -10.56
CA ALA A 182 8.07 8.29 -9.65
C ALA A 182 9.20 9.32 -9.84
N ALA A 183 10.44 8.85 -10.06
CA ALA A 183 11.58 9.73 -10.37
C ALA A 183 11.40 10.51 -11.70
N GLU A 184 10.60 9.97 -12.63
CA GLU A 184 10.19 10.64 -13.87
C GLU A 184 9.02 11.62 -13.65
N GLY A 185 8.53 11.77 -12.41
CA GLY A 185 7.47 12.72 -12.04
C GLY A 185 6.05 12.14 -12.03
N ILE A 186 5.89 10.84 -12.27
CA ILE A 186 4.58 10.18 -12.15
C ILE A 186 4.25 10.00 -10.67
N THR A 187 3.08 10.47 -10.25
CA THR A 187 2.56 10.21 -8.89
C THR A 187 2.06 8.77 -8.81
N VAL A 188 2.31 8.10 -7.69
CA VAL A 188 1.87 6.71 -7.50
C VAL A 188 1.10 6.58 -6.18
N LEU A 189 -0.11 6.03 -6.23
CA LEU A 189 -0.82 5.55 -5.07
C LEU A 189 -0.96 4.03 -5.18
N VAL A 190 -0.40 3.31 -4.22
CA VAL A 190 -0.39 1.86 -4.21
C VAL A 190 -1.10 1.32 -2.97
N SER A 191 -2.06 0.42 -3.15
CA SER A 191 -2.60 -0.34 -2.02
C SER A 191 -1.79 -1.60 -1.77
N THR A 192 -1.59 -1.92 -0.51
CA THR A 192 -0.91 -3.14 -0.07
C THR A 192 -1.38 -3.56 1.32
N HIS A 193 -1.14 -4.81 1.67
CA HIS A 193 -1.24 -5.33 3.03
C HIS A 193 0.13 -5.80 3.56
N TYR A 194 1.21 -5.59 2.78
CA TYR A 194 2.57 -5.94 3.16
C TYR A 194 3.29 -4.74 3.77
N MET A 195 3.88 -4.94 4.97
CA MET A 195 4.58 -3.89 5.70
C MET A 195 5.89 -3.46 5.01
N ASP A 196 6.62 -4.42 4.45
CA ASP A 196 7.86 -4.17 3.70
C ASP A 196 7.64 -3.34 2.42
N GLU A 197 6.43 -3.35 1.87
CA GLU A 197 6.04 -2.48 0.77
C GLU A 197 5.67 -1.08 1.23
N ALA A 198 4.98 -0.97 2.37
CA ALA A 198 4.64 0.32 2.97
C ALA A 198 5.90 1.13 3.33
N GLU A 199 6.96 0.48 3.79
CA GLU A 199 8.25 1.10 4.09
C GLU A 199 8.97 1.67 2.84
N ARG A 200 8.59 1.21 1.63
CA ARG A 200 9.11 1.74 0.36
C ARG A 200 8.39 2.99 -0.13
N CYS A 201 7.28 3.35 0.49
CA CYS A 201 6.52 4.55 0.15
C CYS A 201 7.13 5.79 0.80
N HIS A 202 6.98 6.94 0.14
CA HIS A 202 7.38 8.24 0.73
C HIS A 202 6.48 8.59 1.92
N ARG A 203 5.18 8.38 1.76
CA ARG A 203 4.16 8.49 2.81
C ARG A 203 3.15 7.36 2.68
N LEU A 204 2.44 7.10 3.76
CA LEU A 204 1.40 6.09 3.80
C LEU A 204 0.21 6.55 4.63
N ALA A 205 -0.94 5.90 4.40
CA ALA A 205 -2.10 5.93 5.27
C ALA A 205 -2.51 4.50 5.61
N TYR A 206 -2.82 4.26 6.88
CA TYR A 206 -3.35 2.98 7.33
C TYR A 206 -4.88 3.04 7.40
N LEU A 207 -5.52 2.23 6.53
CA LEU A 207 -6.97 2.11 6.45
C LEU A 207 -7.44 0.90 7.25
N SER A 208 -8.38 1.12 8.16
CA SER A 208 -9.11 0.04 8.83
C SER A 208 -10.57 0.44 9.03
N PHE A 209 -11.48 -0.51 8.92
CA PHE A 209 -12.92 -0.28 9.08
C PHE A 209 -13.49 0.87 8.21
N GLY A 210 -12.89 1.12 7.06
CA GLY A 210 -13.29 2.16 6.12
C GLY A 210 -12.80 3.57 6.46
N GLN A 211 -11.88 3.73 7.43
CA GLN A 211 -11.33 5.01 7.88
C GLN A 211 -9.81 4.99 7.85
N ILE A 212 -9.20 6.16 7.69
CA ILE A 212 -7.76 6.35 7.91
C ILE A 212 -7.54 6.47 9.43
N LEU A 213 -6.78 5.53 10.01
CA LEU A 213 -6.41 5.56 11.43
C LEU A 213 -5.17 6.40 11.68
N THR A 214 -4.21 6.36 10.76
CA THR A 214 -2.99 7.19 10.81
C THR A 214 -2.46 7.43 9.41
N GLN A 215 -1.70 8.51 9.23
CA GLN A 215 -1.00 8.81 7.97
C GLN A 215 0.26 9.65 8.22
N GLY A 216 1.27 9.45 7.38
CA GLY A 216 2.54 10.17 7.49
C GLY A 216 3.66 9.45 6.73
N THR A 217 4.91 9.86 6.91
CA THR A 217 6.05 9.03 6.50
C THR A 217 6.11 7.77 7.38
N PRO A 218 6.72 6.67 6.93
CA PRO A 218 6.90 5.47 7.77
C PRO A 218 7.45 5.81 9.17
N SER A 219 8.48 6.66 9.23
CA SER A 219 9.08 7.10 10.50
C SER A 219 8.13 7.93 11.36
N GLN A 220 7.32 8.81 10.76
CA GLN A 220 6.31 9.60 11.49
C GLN A 220 5.23 8.71 12.07
N VAL A 221 4.76 7.73 11.30
CA VAL A 221 3.74 6.77 11.75
C VAL A 221 4.28 5.92 12.91
N ALA A 222 5.52 5.43 12.80
CA ALA A 222 6.18 4.71 13.89
C ALA A 222 6.31 5.57 15.16
N ALA A 223 6.77 6.81 15.03
CA ALA A 223 6.94 7.73 16.16
C ALA A 223 5.62 8.16 16.81
N SER A 224 4.54 8.30 16.01
CA SER A 224 3.24 8.74 16.52
C SER A 224 2.49 7.70 17.36
N SER A 225 2.94 6.44 17.32
CA SER A 225 2.32 5.36 18.11
C SER A 225 2.47 5.52 19.63
N GLY A 226 3.50 6.26 20.04
CA GLY A 226 3.86 6.35 21.47
C GLY A 226 4.39 5.05 22.06
N LEU A 227 4.61 4.02 21.23
CA LEU A 227 5.16 2.75 21.68
C LEU A 227 6.65 2.84 21.99
N THR A 228 7.05 2.15 23.04
CA THR A 228 8.43 1.75 23.29
C THR A 228 8.53 0.26 23.12
N THR A 229 9.46 -0.22 22.27
CA THR A 229 9.61 -1.63 21.95
C THR A 229 10.95 -2.18 22.42
N TRP A 230 10.92 -3.34 23.04
CA TRP A 230 12.07 -4.15 23.37
C TRP A 230 12.03 -5.44 22.57
N VAL A 231 13.17 -5.81 22.01
CA VAL A 231 13.36 -7.11 21.35
C VAL A 231 14.08 -8.02 22.32
N VAL A 232 13.54 -9.21 22.56
CA VAL A 232 14.18 -10.24 23.36
C VAL A 232 14.39 -11.50 22.54
N ALA A 233 15.62 -12.04 22.61
CA ALA A 233 16.01 -13.31 22.00
C ALA A 233 16.59 -14.25 23.08
N GLY A 234 16.41 -15.56 22.88
CA GLY A 234 16.88 -16.58 23.81
C GLY A 234 16.03 -17.85 23.79
N PRO A 235 16.24 -18.76 24.74
CA PRO A 235 15.43 -19.97 24.86
C PRO A 235 14.03 -19.68 25.44
N ASP A 236 13.11 -20.63 25.26
CA ASP A 236 11.78 -20.67 25.89
C ASP A 236 10.90 -19.42 25.68
N LEU A 237 11.04 -18.78 24.51
CA LEU A 237 10.35 -17.51 24.20
C LEU A 237 8.82 -17.61 24.29
N MET A 238 8.22 -18.75 24.00
CA MET A 238 6.75 -18.90 24.09
C MET A 238 6.25 -18.81 25.54
N GLN A 239 6.96 -19.44 26.50
CA GLN A 239 6.62 -19.31 27.92
C GLN A 239 6.87 -17.89 28.42
N LEU A 240 7.93 -17.28 27.94
CA LEU A 240 8.24 -15.87 28.23
C LEU A 240 7.12 -14.95 27.72
N ALA A 241 6.64 -15.16 26.49
CA ALA A 241 5.57 -14.36 25.90
C ALA A 241 4.30 -14.38 26.75
N GLU A 242 3.88 -15.59 27.20
CA GLU A 242 2.72 -15.74 28.09
C GLU A 242 2.88 -15.00 29.42
N ALA A 243 4.08 -15.02 29.99
CA ALA A 243 4.38 -14.31 31.23
C ALA A 243 4.36 -12.78 31.03
N LEU A 244 4.94 -12.30 29.93
CA LEU A 244 5.03 -10.88 29.60
C LEU A 244 3.66 -10.27 29.25
N GLN A 245 2.80 -11.01 28.52
CA GLN A 245 1.45 -10.56 28.18
C GLN A 245 0.55 -10.29 29.40
N ARG A 246 0.85 -10.87 30.56
CA ARG A 246 0.09 -10.66 31.81
C ARG A 246 0.52 -9.39 32.56
N LEU A 247 1.59 -8.73 32.12
CA LEU A 247 2.10 -7.53 32.79
C LEU A 247 1.28 -6.30 32.37
N PRO A 248 0.73 -5.52 33.30
CA PRO A 248 -0.09 -4.34 32.97
C PRO A 248 0.62 -3.28 32.12
N ALA A 249 1.95 -3.20 32.19
CA ALA A 249 2.76 -2.25 31.43
C ALA A 249 3.03 -2.70 29.99
N VAL A 250 2.71 -3.96 29.65
CA VAL A 250 2.91 -4.53 28.33
C VAL A 250 1.61 -4.42 27.53
N ALA A 251 1.64 -3.63 26.45
CA ALA A 251 0.52 -3.47 25.56
C ALA A 251 0.42 -4.64 24.58
N GLN A 252 1.57 -5.16 24.12
CA GLN A 252 1.60 -6.29 23.18
C GLN A 252 2.91 -7.07 23.26
N VAL A 253 2.84 -8.36 22.93
CA VAL A 253 3.98 -9.25 22.73
C VAL A 253 3.80 -9.96 21.41
N VAL A 254 4.71 -9.73 20.46
CA VAL A 254 4.62 -10.27 19.10
C VAL A 254 5.84 -11.13 18.80
N PRO A 255 5.67 -12.42 18.45
CA PRO A 255 6.77 -13.27 18.01
C PRO A 255 7.29 -12.84 16.63
N PHE A 256 8.63 -12.70 16.50
CA PHE A 256 9.31 -12.36 15.27
C PHE A 256 10.50 -13.30 15.04
N GLY A 257 10.30 -14.36 14.26
CA GLY A 257 11.33 -15.36 14.02
C GLY A 257 11.80 -16.03 15.31
N ASP A 258 13.04 -15.76 15.70
CA ASP A 258 13.70 -16.25 16.91
C ASP A 258 13.72 -15.22 18.05
N ALA A 259 12.88 -14.20 17.97
CA ALA A 259 12.77 -13.13 18.97
C ALA A 259 11.31 -12.80 19.29
N LEU A 260 11.10 -12.05 20.38
CA LEU A 260 9.82 -11.41 20.71
C LEU A 260 9.99 -9.90 20.68
N HIS A 261 9.03 -9.20 20.10
CA HIS A 261 8.84 -7.77 20.27
C HIS A 261 7.88 -7.53 21.44
N VAL A 262 8.33 -6.80 22.45
CA VAL A 262 7.56 -6.46 23.64
C VAL A 262 7.39 -4.96 23.69
N SER A 263 6.16 -4.49 23.55
CA SER A 263 5.86 -3.07 23.42
C SER A 263 4.91 -2.59 24.51
N GLY A 264 5.09 -1.34 24.94
CA GLY A 264 4.22 -0.63 25.88
C GLY A 264 4.19 0.85 25.59
N THR A 265 3.17 1.53 26.08
CA THR A 265 2.94 2.97 25.86
C THR A 265 3.65 3.86 26.88
N ASP A 266 4.01 3.32 28.05
CA ASP A 266 4.81 4.01 29.08
C ASP A 266 6.18 3.35 29.19
N ALA A 267 7.20 4.04 28.69
CA ALA A 267 8.57 3.53 28.66
C ALA A 267 9.15 3.21 30.04
N ALA A 268 8.81 4.02 31.07
CA ALA A 268 9.34 3.85 32.42
C ALA A 268 8.67 2.66 33.14
N GLN A 269 7.35 2.53 33.01
CA GLN A 269 6.62 1.39 33.55
C GLN A 269 7.01 0.09 32.85
N LEU A 270 7.17 0.13 31.51
CA LEU A 270 7.62 -1.02 30.74
C LEU A 270 9.02 -1.47 31.19
N ALA A 271 9.99 -0.56 31.26
CA ALA A 271 11.35 -0.87 31.73
C ALA A 271 11.37 -1.49 33.13
N THR A 272 10.58 -0.93 34.06
CA THR A 272 10.44 -1.47 35.41
C THR A 272 9.86 -2.87 35.42
N ALA A 273 8.81 -3.13 34.60
CA ALA A 273 8.17 -4.42 34.54
C ALA A 273 9.05 -5.49 33.85
N LEU A 274 9.91 -5.10 32.94
CA LEU A 274 10.84 -6.00 32.23
C LEU A 274 12.12 -6.28 33.02
N ALA A 275 12.51 -5.45 33.99
CA ALA A 275 13.76 -5.57 34.74
C ALA A 275 14.02 -6.98 35.34
N PRO A 276 13.04 -7.69 35.92
CA PRO A 276 13.24 -9.04 36.42
C PRO A 276 13.60 -10.06 35.36
N TYR A 277 13.09 -9.85 34.12
CA TYR A 277 13.35 -10.73 32.98
C TYR A 277 14.68 -10.37 32.30
N GLN A 278 15.05 -9.09 32.28
CA GLN A 278 16.34 -8.61 31.75
C GLN A 278 17.53 -9.10 32.55
N ALA A 279 17.33 -9.42 33.84
CA ALA A 279 18.35 -10.02 34.70
C ALA A 279 18.69 -11.48 34.36
N ARG A 280 17.92 -12.16 33.48
CA ARG A 280 18.18 -13.52 33.08
C ARG A 280 19.31 -13.53 32.02
N VAL A 281 20.42 -14.19 32.34
CA VAL A 281 21.65 -14.21 31.53
C VAL A 281 21.46 -14.89 30.17
N GLU A 282 20.50 -15.82 30.06
CA GLU A 282 20.17 -16.55 28.86
C GLU A 282 19.35 -15.73 27.85
N LEU A 283 18.84 -14.56 28.23
CA LEU A 283 18.04 -13.68 27.39
C LEU A 283 18.83 -12.43 26.98
N THR A 284 18.79 -12.11 25.70
CA THR A 284 19.39 -10.88 25.17
C THR A 284 18.28 -9.87 24.88
N TRP A 285 18.36 -8.70 25.50
CA TRP A 285 17.39 -7.62 25.37
C TRP A 285 17.99 -6.42 24.65
N THR A 286 17.29 -5.89 23.65
CA THR A 286 17.68 -4.68 22.92
C THR A 286 16.47 -3.77 22.78
N GLN A 287 16.59 -2.53 23.22
CA GLN A 287 15.57 -1.52 22.96
C GLN A 287 15.66 -1.05 21.51
N THR A 288 14.53 -0.98 20.83
CA THR A 288 14.43 -0.54 19.43
C THR A 288 13.27 0.44 19.24
N GLN A 289 13.24 1.10 18.10
CA GLN A 289 12.03 1.81 17.68
C GLN A 289 10.97 0.80 17.23
N PRO A 290 9.67 1.07 17.49
CA PRO A 290 8.60 0.22 17.01
C PRO A 290 8.63 0.13 15.49
N GLY A 291 8.44 -1.07 14.95
CA GLY A 291 8.21 -1.29 13.52
C GLY A 291 6.78 -0.87 13.12
N LEU A 292 6.53 -0.71 11.82
CA LEU A 292 5.17 -0.44 11.34
C LEU A 292 4.19 -1.54 11.76
N GLU A 293 4.64 -2.80 11.84
CA GLU A 293 3.79 -3.92 12.25
C GLU A 293 3.35 -3.78 13.71
N ASP A 294 4.26 -3.41 14.62
CA ASP A 294 3.95 -3.16 16.03
C ASP A 294 2.87 -2.06 16.17
N VAL A 295 3.02 -0.98 15.39
CA VAL A 295 2.08 0.15 15.39
C VAL A 295 0.69 -0.26 14.88
N PHE A 296 0.64 -1.03 13.80
CA PHE A 296 -0.65 -1.40 13.21
C PHE A 296 -1.41 -2.43 14.04
N ILE A 297 -0.71 -3.35 14.71
CA ILE A 297 -1.34 -4.26 15.67
C ILE A 297 -2.03 -3.46 16.78
N GLN A 298 -1.32 -2.47 17.34
CA GLN A 298 -1.90 -1.57 18.35
C GLN A 298 -3.14 -0.84 17.82
N LEU A 299 -3.02 -0.15 16.67
CA LEU A 299 -4.11 0.63 16.09
C LEU A 299 -5.36 -0.19 15.78
N VAL A 300 -5.18 -1.44 15.33
CA VAL A 300 -6.32 -2.34 15.06
C VAL A 300 -6.98 -2.79 16.37
N THR A 301 -6.20 -3.09 17.40
CA THR A 301 -6.70 -3.50 18.71
C THR A 301 -7.52 -2.36 19.34
N GLU A 302 -6.99 -1.15 19.38
CA GLU A 302 -7.69 0.03 19.91
C GLU A 302 -8.97 0.37 19.12
N ALA A 303 -8.92 0.29 17.77
CA ALA A 303 -10.09 0.53 16.93
C ALA A 303 -11.15 -0.59 17.01
N GLY A 304 -10.76 -1.82 17.39
CA GLY A 304 -11.64 -2.96 17.63
C GLY A 304 -12.36 -2.86 18.97
N GLU A 305 -11.66 -2.48 20.02
CA GLU A 305 -12.22 -2.31 21.37
C GLU A 305 -13.22 -1.15 21.46
N GLY A 306 -13.03 -0.09 20.67
CA GLY A 306 -13.98 1.04 20.59
C GLY A 306 -15.32 0.73 19.90
N LYS A 307 -15.53 -0.52 19.42
CA LYS A 307 -16.74 -0.98 18.71
C LYS A 307 -17.50 -2.10 19.41
N ALA A 308 -17.01 -2.61 20.52
CA ALA A 308 -17.69 -3.55 21.41
C ALA A 308 -18.44 -2.78 22.51
#